data_fa9772ff3b272623f8534143f48857cf
#
_entry.id   fa9772ff3b272623f8534143f48857cf
#
_cell.length_a   1.000
_cell.length_b   1.000
_cell.length_c   1.000
_cell.angle_alpha   90.00
_cell.angle_beta   90.00
_cell.angle_gamma   90.00
#
_symmetry.space_group_name_H-M   'P 1'
#
loop_
_entity.id
_entity.type
_entity.pdbx_description
1 polymer ?
#
loop_
_entity_poly.entity_id
_entity_poly.type
_entity_poly.pdbx_seq_one_letter_code
_entity_poly.pdbx_strand_id
1 'polypeptide(L)'
;LRAKSATGQTRAPRSATPHRLVVLAAKATTFTAVVLVTGLAASFAAFWTGQGIFASKSLEASIGDPGVLRAVVGGALYLAGVGLLGVGVGAIVRRTAGAVAALVALLFILPLVMGFLPSSIQEAIGKYFPAQAGMAIFNVVSDPRALSPWVGYGVLLTYGAVSLAVGACLLVRRDA
;
A
#
# COMPACT_ATOMS: atom_id res chain seq x y z
N LEU A 1 -23.43 27.68 58.15
CA LEU A 1 -24.10 26.82 57.17
C LEU A 1 -23.33 26.97 55.84
N ARG A 2 -22.34 26.10 55.59
CA ARG A 2 -21.66 26.00 54.29
C ARG A 2 -21.94 24.62 53.71
N ALA A 3 -22.74 24.56 52.64
CA ALA A 3 -22.94 23.38 51.84
C ALA A 3 -21.70 23.15 50.99
N LYS A 4 -20.96 22.07 51.23
CA LYS A 4 -19.93 21.55 50.35
C LYS A 4 -20.63 20.82 49.21
N SER A 5 -20.63 21.41 48.03
CA SER A 5 -20.99 20.72 46.79
C SER A 5 -19.89 19.71 46.46
N ALA A 6 -20.14 18.45 46.74
CA ALA A 6 -19.32 17.34 46.29
C ALA A 6 -19.61 17.11 44.81
N THR A 7 -18.86 17.75 43.92
CA THR A 7 -18.80 17.36 42.50
C THR A 7 -18.07 16.03 42.38
N GLY A 8 -18.84 14.96 42.38
CA GLY A 8 -18.37 13.64 42.04
C GLY A 8 -17.97 13.61 40.55
N GLN A 9 -16.72 13.93 40.29
CA GLN A 9 -16.13 13.56 39.02
C GLN A 9 -15.99 12.05 38.98
N THR A 10 -16.98 11.41 38.40
CA THR A 10 -16.89 10.02 38.02
C THR A 10 -15.70 9.86 37.06
N ARG A 11 -14.59 9.34 37.58
CA ARG A 11 -13.47 8.89 36.80
C ARG A 11 -14.00 7.88 35.80
N ALA A 12 -14.14 8.30 34.53
CA ALA A 12 -14.41 7.38 33.43
C ALA A 12 -13.32 6.29 33.44
N PRO A 13 -13.70 5.01 33.47
CA PRO A 13 -12.72 3.94 33.51
C PRO A 13 -11.84 3.99 32.26
N ARG A 14 -10.51 4.02 32.46
CA ARG A 14 -9.50 3.92 31.43
C ARG A 14 -9.49 2.50 30.83
N SER A 15 -10.55 2.13 30.12
CA SER A 15 -10.65 0.89 29.36
C SER A 15 -10.44 1.17 27.86
N ALA A 16 -9.31 1.75 27.48
CA ALA A 16 -9.11 2.24 26.12
C ALA A 16 -8.07 1.48 25.28
N THR A 17 -7.50 0.38 25.78
CA THR A 17 -6.40 -0.30 25.07
C THR A 17 -6.83 -1.26 23.95
N PRO A 18 -7.92 -2.04 24.03
CA PRO A 18 -8.28 -2.96 22.94
C PRO A 18 -8.84 -2.25 21.70
N HIS A 19 -9.44 -1.07 21.85
CA HIS A 19 -10.13 -0.39 20.75
C HIS A 19 -9.19 0.20 19.69
N ARG A 20 -7.93 0.54 20.01
CA ARG A 20 -6.99 1.17 19.06
C ARG A 20 -6.52 0.23 17.97
N LEU A 21 -6.26 -1.04 18.28
CA LEU A 21 -5.92 -2.05 17.28
C LEU A 21 -7.11 -2.34 16.37
N VAL A 22 -8.32 -2.37 16.93
CA VAL A 22 -9.55 -2.52 16.15
C VAL A 22 -9.75 -1.33 15.22
N VAL A 23 -9.50 -0.10 15.68
CA VAL A 23 -9.55 1.11 14.83
C VAL A 23 -8.51 1.06 13.71
N LEU A 24 -7.28 0.63 14.00
CA LEU A 24 -6.23 0.49 12.98
C LEU A 24 -6.63 -0.57 11.94
N ALA A 25 -7.12 -1.73 12.38
CA ALA A 25 -7.58 -2.80 11.50
C ALA A 25 -8.80 -2.35 10.67
N ALA A 26 -9.79 -1.71 11.29
CA ALA A 26 -10.95 -1.16 10.59
C ALA A 26 -10.54 -0.11 9.55
N LYS A 27 -9.60 0.79 9.89
CA LYS A 27 -9.06 1.78 8.96
C LYS A 27 -8.33 1.12 7.79
N ALA A 28 -7.49 0.12 8.06
CA ALA A 28 -6.75 -0.61 7.03
C ALA A 28 -7.72 -1.35 6.08
N THR A 29 -8.71 -2.06 6.61
CA THR A 29 -9.68 -2.83 5.81
C THR A 29 -10.59 -1.91 5.00
N THR A 30 -11.15 -0.87 5.59
CA THR A 30 -12.02 0.09 4.89
C THR A 30 -11.25 0.81 3.79
N PHE A 31 -10.03 1.28 4.09
CA PHE A 31 -9.20 1.95 3.11
C PHE A 31 -8.85 1.01 1.94
N THR A 32 -8.42 -0.22 2.25
CA THR A 32 -8.09 -1.22 1.22
C THR A 32 -9.30 -1.55 0.35
N ALA A 33 -10.49 -1.73 0.94
CA ALA A 33 -11.71 -2.01 0.19
C ALA A 33 -12.07 -0.86 -0.76
N VAL A 34 -12.04 0.38 -0.28
CA VAL A 34 -12.31 1.58 -1.11
C VAL A 34 -11.31 1.69 -2.24
N VAL A 35 -10.01 1.54 -1.95
CA VAL A 35 -8.95 1.62 -2.97
C VAL A 35 -9.07 0.50 -4.00
N LEU A 36 -9.43 -0.72 -3.59
CA LEU A 36 -9.67 -1.83 -4.52
C LEU A 36 -10.84 -1.52 -5.45
N VAL A 37 -11.99 -1.08 -4.93
CA VAL A 37 -13.17 -0.79 -5.75
C VAL A 37 -12.88 0.35 -6.72
N THR A 38 -12.36 1.48 -6.23
CA THR A 38 -12.05 2.64 -7.06
C THR A 38 -10.90 2.35 -8.02
N GLY A 39 -9.88 1.60 -7.58
CA GLY A 39 -8.75 1.17 -8.40
C GLY A 39 -9.18 0.23 -9.53
N LEU A 40 -10.07 -0.73 -9.26
CA LEU A 40 -10.62 -1.59 -10.30
C LEU A 40 -11.41 -0.78 -11.33
N ALA A 41 -12.31 0.09 -10.88
CA ALA A 41 -13.07 0.95 -11.78
C ALA A 41 -12.14 1.81 -12.66
N ALA A 42 -11.11 2.42 -12.06
CA ALA A 42 -10.13 3.24 -12.78
C ALA A 42 -9.28 2.40 -13.75
N SER A 43 -8.82 1.20 -13.36
CA SER A 43 -8.02 0.33 -14.21
C SER A 43 -8.82 -0.17 -15.42
N PHE A 44 -10.08 -0.56 -15.23
CA PHE A 44 -10.94 -0.93 -16.35
C PHE A 44 -11.25 0.27 -17.25
N ALA A 45 -11.57 1.43 -16.69
CA ALA A 45 -11.80 2.64 -17.47
C ALA A 45 -10.55 3.02 -18.30
N ALA A 46 -9.35 2.97 -17.71
CA ALA A 46 -8.10 3.23 -18.39
C ALA A 46 -7.83 2.21 -19.51
N PHE A 47 -8.12 0.92 -19.28
CA PHE A 47 -8.01 -0.11 -20.29
C PHE A 47 -8.93 0.18 -21.49
N TRP A 48 -10.24 0.42 -21.26
CA TRP A 48 -11.19 0.67 -22.33
C TRP A 48 -10.86 1.94 -23.12
N THR A 49 -10.51 3.03 -22.45
CA THR A 49 -10.11 4.27 -23.13
C THR A 49 -8.82 4.09 -23.92
N GLY A 50 -7.85 3.36 -23.39
CA GLY A 50 -6.61 3.01 -24.07
C GLY A 50 -6.86 2.20 -25.33
N GLN A 51 -7.74 1.18 -25.28
CA GLN A 51 -8.07 0.37 -26.46
C GLN A 51 -8.69 1.21 -27.59
N GLY A 52 -9.52 2.20 -27.26
CA GLY A 52 -10.06 3.12 -28.26
C GLY A 52 -8.98 3.90 -29.03
N ILE A 53 -7.86 4.22 -28.37
CA ILE A 53 -6.71 4.88 -29.00
C ILE A 53 -5.88 3.87 -29.81
N PHE A 54 -5.65 2.66 -29.29
CA PHE A 54 -4.86 1.63 -29.92
C PHE A 54 -5.56 1.01 -31.16
N ALA A 55 -6.90 1.00 -31.17
CA ALA A 55 -7.71 0.56 -32.31
C ALA A 55 -7.32 1.30 -33.59
N SER A 56 -7.07 2.61 -33.49
CA SER A 56 -6.66 3.44 -34.64
C SER A 56 -5.29 3.05 -35.24
N LYS A 57 -4.47 2.26 -34.52
CA LYS A 57 -3.13 1.84 -34.91
C LYS A 57 -2.99 0.33 -35.09
N SER A 58 -4.08 -0.44 -35.06
CA SER A 58 -4.09 -1.91 -35.11
C SER A 58 -3.20 -2.56 -34.03
N LEU A 59 -3.15 -1.93 -32.85
CA LEU A 59 -2.39 -2.39 -31.68
C LEU A 59 -3.33 -2.76 -30.53
N GLU A 60 -4.51 -3.28 -30.84
CA GLU A 60 -5.51 -3.66 -29.87
C GLU A 60 -5.05 -4.90 -29.08
N ALA A 61 -5.33 -4.89 -27.78
CA ALA A 61 -5.18 -6.06 -26.92
C ALA A 61 -6.56 -6.48 -26.39
N SER A 62 -6.88 -7.75 -26.48
CA SER A 62 -8.10 -8.28 -25.91
C SER A 62 -7.93 -8.51 -24.40
N ILE A 63 -9.01 -8.30 -23.62
CA ILE A 63 -9.00 -8.63 -22.19
C ILE A 63 -8.81 -10.13 -21.94
N GLY A 64 -9.11 -10.96 -22.95
CA GLY A 64 -8.87 -12.41 -22.96
C GLY A 64 -7.43 -12.82 -23.24
N ASP A 65 -6.59 -11.91 -23.69
CA ASP A 65 -5.19 -12.23 -24.00
C ASP A 65 -4.42 -12.60 -22.73
N PRO A 66 -3.44 -13.52 -22.83
CA PRO A 66 -2.70 -13.99 -21.66
C PRO A 66 -2.05 -12.86 -20.88
N GLY A 67 -2.43 -12.70 -19.61
CA GLY A 67 -1.87 -11.71 -18.71
C GLY A 67 -2.52 -10.33 -18.73
N VAL A 68 -3.37 -10.00 -19.72
CA VAL A 68 -4.03 -8.67 -19.80
C VAL A 68 -5.00 -8.46 -18.64
N LEU A 69 -5.90 -9.41 -18.39
CA LEU A 69 -6.82 -9.32 -17.24
C LEU A 69 -6.06 -9.20 -15.93
N ARG A 70 -4.98 -9.98 -15.75
CA ARG A 70 -4.12 -9.87 -14.56
C ARG A 70 -3.50 -8.47 -14.46
N ALA A 71 -3.05 -7.89 -15.55
CA ALA A 71 -2.45 -6.56 -15.56
C ALA A 71 -3.48 -5.48 -15.16
N VAL A 72 -4.70 -5.54 -15.69
CA VAL A 72 -5.78 -4.60 -15.37
C VAL A 72 -6.16 -4.69 -13.88
N VAL A 73 -6.41 -5.91 -13.38
CA VAL A 73 -6.71 -6.14 -11.95
C VAL A 73 -5.48 -5.82 -11.09
N GLY A 74 -4.29 -6.14 -11.59
CA GLY A 74 -3.01 -5.89 -10.94
C GLY A 74 -2.76 -4.42 -10.60
N GLY A 75 -3.23 -3.50 -11.44
CA GLY A 75 -3.18 -2.06 -11.15
C GLY A 75 -3.91 -1.70 -9.87
N ALA A 76 -5.12 -2.21 -9.68
CA ALA A 76 -5.89 -2.01 -8.45
C ALA A 76 -5.25 -2.69 -7.23
N LEU A 77 -4.74 -3.90 -7.40
CA LEU A 77 -4.03 -4.63 -6.36
C LEU A 77 -2.76 -3.89 -5.91
N TYR A 78 -1.99 -3.35 -6.86
CA TYR A 78 -0.81 -2.55 -6.56
C TYR A 78 -1.16 -1.33 -5.71
N LEU A 79 -2.19 -0.56 -6.13
CA LEU A 79 -2.65 0.61 -5.38
C LEU A 79 -3.11 0.24 -3.96
N ALA A 80 -3.81 -0.89 -3.80
CA ALA A 80 -4.23 -1.39 -2.49
C ALA A 80 -3.03 -1.78 -1.62
N GLY A 81 -2.03 -2.45 -2.20
CA GLY A 81 -0.79 -2.83 -1.50
C GLY A 81 0.02 -1.61 -1.04
N VAL A 82 0.20 -0.61 -1.92
CA VAL A 82 0.85 0.66 -1.58
C VAL A 82 0.05 1.42 -0.52
N GLY A 83 -1.27 1.41 -0.62
CA GLY A 83 -2.15 2.02 0.37
C GLY A 83 -2.03 1.36 1.75
N LEU A 84 -1.95 0.03 1.79
CA LEU A 84 -1.76 -0.73 3.02
C LEU A 84 -0.41 -0.40 3.68
N LEU A 85 0.66 -0.34 2.88
CA LEU A 85 1.97 0.14 3.30
C LEU A 85 1.87 1.57 3.88
N GLY A 86 1.11 2.45 3.22
CA GLY A 86 0.87 3.83 3.66
C GLY A 86 0.18 3.93 5.00
N VAL A 87 -0.85 3.11 5.24
CA VAL A 87 -1.52 3.05 6.54
C VAL A 87 -0.55 2.61 7.64
N GLY A 88 0.30 1.60 7.36
CA GLY A 88 1.31 1.12 8.31
C GLY A 88 2.36 2.19 8.63
N VAL A 89 2.94 2.82 7.61
CA VAL A 89 3.91 3.93 7.79
C VAL A 89 3.27 5.10 8.54
N GLY A 90 2.01 5.43 8.23
CA GLY A 90 1.25 6.46 8.94
C GLY A 90 1.08 6.16 10.43
N ALA A 91 0.84 4.90 10.78
CA ALA A 91 0.74 4.45 12.17
C ALA A 91 2.08 4.55 12.92
N ILE A 92 3.21 4.31 12.23
CA ILE A 92 4.56 4.42 12.79
C ILE A 92 4.94 5.88 13.04
N VAL A 93 4.78 6.75 12.02
CA VAL A 93 5.30 8.12 12.01
C VAL A 93 4.37 9.08 12.76
N ARG A 94 3.07 8.83 12.81
CA ARG A 94 2.03 9.65 13.49
C ARG A 94 1.91 11.11 13.02
N ARG A 95 2.70 11.54 12.06
CA ARG A 95 2.64 12.88 11.46
C ARG A 95 2.39 12.72 9.97
N THR A 96 1.33 13.32 9.47
CA THR A 96 0.92 13.18 8.06
C THR A 96 2.03 13.56 7.09
N ALA A 97 2.67 14.72 7.30
CA ALA A 97 3.78 15.15 6.45
C ALA A 97 4.96 14.17 6.46
N GLY A 98 5.33 13.66 7.64
CA GLY A 98 6.40 12.68 7.77
C GLY A 98 6.07 11.33 7.13
N ALA A 99 4.82 10.87 7.25
CA ALA A 99 4.38 9.63 6.62
C ALA A 99 4.38 9.72 5.09
N VAL A 100 3.91 10.84 4.54
CA VAL A 100 3.95 11.10 3.09
C VAL A 100 5.40 11.16 2.61
N ALA A 101 6.27 11.91 3.31
CA ALA A 101 7.69 12.00 2.96
C ALA A 101 8.39 10.62 3.00
N ALA A 102 8.10 9.79 4.01
CA ALA A 102 8.65 8.45 4.11
C ALA A 102 8.17 7.53 2.97
N LEU A 103 6.90 7.61 2.57
CA LEU A 103 6.37 6.85 1.44
C LEU A 103 6.98 7.30 0.12
N VAL A 104 7.09 8.60 -0.11
CA VAL A 104 7.75 9.16 -1.31
C VAL A 104 9.20 8.71 -1.37
N ALA A 105 9.91 8.78 -0.25
CA ALA A 105 11.30 8.31 -0.16
C ALA A 105 11.41 6.82 -0.49
N LEU A 106 10.55 5.97 0.08
CA LEU A 106 10.58 4.53 -0.11
C LEU A 106 10.20 4.10 -1.53
N LEU A 107 9.20 4.75 -2.13
CA LEU A 107 8.65 4.32 -3.41
C LEU A 107 9.33 4.99 -4.62
N PHE A 108 9.87 6.20 -4.44
CA PHE A 108 10.44 6.98 -5.54
C PHE A 108 11.93 7.29 -5.36
N ILE A 109 12.33 7.82 -4.19
CA ILE A 109 13.73 8.24 -3.99
C ILE A 109 14.64 7.03 -3.89
N LEU A 110 14.25 5.99 -3.17
CA LEU A 110 15.07 4.80 -3.00
C LEU A 110 15.36 4.09 -4.33
N PRO A 111 14.38 3.82 -5.21
CA PRO A 111 14.65 3.28 -6.56
C PRO A 111 15.51 4.23 -7.42
N LEU A 112 15.31 5.54 -7.30
CA LEU A 112 16.11 6.52 -8.04
C LEU A 112 17.59 6.47 -7.61
N VAL A 113 17.86 6.43 -6.31
CA VAL A 113 19.22 6.32 -5.77
C VAL A 113 19.88 5.00 -6.19
N MET A 114 19.11 3.91 -6.22
CA MET A 114 19.59 2.60 -6.70
C MET A 114 20.05 2.65 -8.16
N GLY A 115 19.48 3.52 -8.99
CA GLY A 115 19.90 3.72 -10.37
C GLY A 115 21.35 4.21 -10.54
N PHE A 116 21.97 4.76 -9.48
CA PHE A 116 23.38 5.17 -9.48
C PHE A 116 24.35 4.06 -9.03
N LEU A 117 23.85 2.90 -8.58
CA LEU A 117 24.69 1.79 -8.15
C LEU A 117 25.12 0.91 -9.34
N PRO A 118 26.18 0.10 -9.20
CA PRO A 118 26.57 -0.87 -10.21
C PRO A 118 25.42 -1.82 -10.58
N SER A 119 25.34 -2.21 -11.84
CA SER A 119 24.27 -3.07 -12.39
C SER A 119 24.10 -4.39 -11.62
N SER A 120 25.21 -4.97 -11.15
CA SER A 120 25.18 -6.19 -10.34
C SER A 120 24.38 -6.05 -9.03
N ILE A 121 24.47 -4.90 -8.39
CA ILE A 121 23.70 -4.61 -7.16
C ILE A 121 22.26 -4.32 -7.49
N GLN A 122 22.00 -3.55 -8.56
CA GLN A 122 20.65 -3.26 -9.03
C GLN A 122 19.86 -4.54 -9.34
N GLU A 123 20.46 -5.47 -10.08
CA GLU A 123 19.84 -6.75 -10.45
C GLU A 123 19.59 -7.67 -9.24
N ALA A 124 20.50 -7.66 -8.26
CA ALA A 124 20.37 -8.49 -7.08
C ALA A 124 19.27 -8.02 -6.12
N ILE A 125 19.20 -6.72 -5.87
CA ILE A 125 18.37 -6.14 -4.79
C ILE A 125 17.17 -5.36 -5.33
N GLY A 126 17.30 -4.70 -6.48
CA GLY A 126 16.29 -3.78 -7.02
C GLY A 126 14.91 -4.39 -7.18
N LYS A 127 14.84 -5.65 -7.61
CA LYS A 127 13.58 -6.39 -7.79
C LYS A 127 12.77 -6.62 -6.50
N TYR A 128 13.41 -6.49 -5.34
CA TYR A 128 12.74 -6.67 -4.04
C TYR A 128 12.24 -5.35 -3.44
N PHE A 129 12.53 -4.21 -4.03
CA PHE A 129 11.95 -2.96 -3.56
C PHE A 129 10.44 -2.93 -3.74
N PRO A 130 9.69 -2.36 -2.79
CA PRO A 130 8.23 -2.44 -2.78
C PRO A 130 7.59 -1.88 -4.05
N ALA A 131 8.15 -0.84 -4.65
CA ALA A 131 7.66 -0.28 -5.91
C ALA A 131 7.86 -1.27 -7.07
N GLN A 132 9.10 -1.72 -7.33
CA GLN A 132 9.42 -2.64 -8.43
C GLN A 132 8.75 -4.01 -8.25
N ALA A 133 8.83 -4.56 -7.04
CA ALA A 133 8.17 -5.82 -6.71
C ALA A 133 6.66 -5.75 -6.98
N GLY A 134 6.01 -4.68 -6.51
CA GLY A 134 4.58 -4.50 -6.71
C GLY A 134 4.20 -4.28 -8.17
N MET A 135 5.01 -3.56 -8.94
CA MET A 135 4.77 -3.33 -10.37
C MET A 135 4.79 -4.62 -11.20
N ALA A 136 5.47 -5.67 -10.75
CA ALA A 136 5.51 -6.95 -11.46
C ALA A 136 4.11 -7.53 -11.73
N ILE A 137 3.10 -7.22 -10.89
CA ILE A 137 1.74 -7.77 -11.01
C ILE A 137 1.03 -7.34 -12.29
N PHE A 138 1.29 -6.16 -12.82
CA PHE A 138 0.65 -5.66 -14.03
C PHE A 138 1.55 -5.70 -15.28
N ASN A 139 2.77 -6.23 -15.21
CA ASN A 139 3.60 -6.46 -16.38
C ASN A 139 3.02 -7.62 -17.20
N VAL A 140 2.63 -7.36 -18.45
CA VAL A 140 2.14 -8.39 -19.38
C VAL A 140 3.31 -9.20 -19.94
N VAL A 141 4.39 -8.49 -20.32
CA VAL A 141 5.61 -9.11 -20.82
C VAL A 141 6.50 -9.54 -19.67
N SER A 142 6.92 -10.81 -19.68
CA SER A 142 7.82 -11.35 -18.68
C SER A 142 9.21 -10.76 -18.85
N ASP A 143 9.73 -10.08 -17.83
CA ASP A 143 11.11 -9.64 -17.73
C ASP A 143 11.88 -10.66 -16.87
N PRO A 144 12.93 -11.32 -17.40
CA PRO A 144 13.74 -12.27 -16.62
C PRO A 144 14.42 -11.66 -15.40
N ARG A 145 14.57 -10.32 -15.36
CA ARG A 145 15.16 -9.59 -14.23
C ARG A 145 14.14 -9.20 -13.16
N ALA A 146 12.86 -9.25 -13.47
CA ALA A 146 11.78 -8.97 -12.53
C ALA A 146 11.32 -10.23 -11.79
N LEU A 147 10.68 -10.04 -10.63
CA LEU A 147 10.01 -11.13 -9.94
C LEU A 147 8.78 -11.58 -10.75
N SER A 148 8.40 -12.85 -10.58
CA SER A 148 7.12 -13.30 -11.13
C SER A 148 5.97 -12.46 -10.51
N PRO A 149 4.87 -12.23 -11.27
CA PRO A 149 3.83 -11.28 -10.87
C PRO A 149 3.30 -11.45 -9.45
N TRP A 150 2.96 -12.68 -9.08
CA TRP A 150 2.41 -12.98 -7.77
C TRP A 150 3.45 -12.94 -6.64
N VAL A 151 4.70 -13.33 -6.93
CA VAL A 151 5.79 -13.23 -5.95
C VAL A 151 6.11 -11.76 -5.68
N GLY A 152 6.19 -10.94 -6.72
CA GLY A 152 6.40 -9.51 -6.57
C GLY A 152 5.29 -8.83 -5.76
N TYR A 153 4.03 -9.15 -6.03
CA TYR A 153 2.91 -8.66 -5.23
C TYR A 153 2.99 -9.14 -3.77
N GLY A 154 3.36 -10.39 -3.54
CA GLY A 154 3.58 -10.94 -2.19
C GLY A 154 4.67 -10.19 -1.42
N VAL A 155 5.75 -9.79 -2.09
CA VAL A 155 6.79 -8.93 -1.48
C VAL A 155 6.21 -7.58 -1.06
N LEU A 156 5.43 -6.90 -1.92
CA LEU A 156 4.77 -5.64 -1.56
C LEU A 156 3.83 -5.80 -0.35
N LEU A 157 3.02 -6.86 -0.33
CA LEU A 157 2.13 -7.14 0.80
C LEU A 157 2.90 -7.41 2.10
N THR A 158 4.07 -8.05 2.01
CA THR A 158 4.94 -8.28 3.17
C THR A 158 5.42 -6.95 3.76
N TYR A 159 5.83 -6.00 2.94
CA TYR A 159 6.15 -4.63 3.41
C TYR A 159 4.96 -3.96 4.09
N GLY A 160 3.77 -4.08 3.52
CA GLY A 160 2.52 -3.58 4.11
C GLY A 160 2.21 -4.23 5.46
N ALA A 161 2.28 -5.56 5.54
CA ALA A 161 2.03 -6.31 6.77
C ALA A 161 3.04 -5.99 7.87
N VAL A 162 4.33 -5.93 7.53
CA VAL A 162 5.40 -5.57 8.50
C VAL A 162 5.19 -4.14 9.01
N SER A 163 4.92 -3.17 8.13
CA SER A 163 4.68 -1.79 8.56
C SER A 163 3.46 -1.66 9.46
N LEU A 164 2.37 -2.39 9.17
CA LEU A 164 1.19 -2.43 10.03
C LEU A 164 1.48 -3.08 11.38
N ALA A 165 2.20 -4.20 11.40
CA ALA A 165 2.58 -4.90 12.63
C ALA A 165 3.46 -4.02 13.54
N VAL A 166 4.46 -3.33 12.96
CA VAL A 166 5.31 -2.39 13.67
C VAL A 166 4.48 -1.21 14.19
N GLY A 167 3.59 -0.65 13.36
CA GLY A 167 2.67 0.41 13.77
C GLY A 167 1.77 0.00 14.92
N ALA A 168 1.18 -1.18 14.86
CA ALA A 168 0.35 -1.77 15.92
C ALA A 168 1.16 -1.96 17.22
N CYS A 169 2.36 -2.52 17.13
CA CYS A 169 3.25 -2.73 18.27
C CYS A 169 3.63 -1.40 18.95
N LEU A 170 3.95 -0.37 18.16
CA LEU A 170 4.27 0.95 18.67
C LEU A 170 3.06 1.64 19.31
N LEU A 171 1.84 1.41 18.78
CA LEU A 171 0.62 1.92 19.40
C LEU A 171 0.39 1.33 20.80
N VAL A 172 0.68 0.05 20.99
CA VAL A 172 0.55 -0.63 22.29
C VAL A 172 1.65 -0.20 23.27
N ARG A 173 2.92 -0.16 22.83
CA ARG A 173 4.06 0.12 23.71
C ARG A 173 4.18 1.57 24.16
N ARG A 174 3.75 2.54 23.35
CA ARG A 174 3.89 3.97 23.66
C ARG A 174 2.80 4.52 24.60
N ASP A 175 1.79 3.72 24.88
CA ASP A 175 0.67 4.10 25.73
C ASP A 175 0.62 3.26 27.03
N ALA A 176 1.61 2.36 27.23
CA ALA A 176 1.89 1.68 28.51
C ALA A 176 2.89 2.52 29.34
#